data_4595770b4b6a17230689271e509388e0
#
_entry.id   4595770b4b6a17230689271e509388e0
#
_cell.length_a   1.000
_cell.length_b   1.000
_cell.length_c   1.000
_cell.angle_alpha   90.00
_cell.angle_beta   90.00
_cell.angle_gamma   90.00
#
_symmetry.space_group_name_H-M   'P 1'
#
loop_
_entity.id
_entity.type
_entity.pdbx_description
1 polymer ?
#
loop_
_entity_poly.entity_id
_entity_poly.type
_entity_poly.pdbx_seq_one_letter_code
_entity_poly.pdbx_strand_id
1 'polypeptide(L)'
;MENLKIKAQPISYTSVELEHEVSHYILIAEVKKQKVLLSVPNLYLYKKTRSSLKTSRRYANVISKFYRFLAKQNDFKDLSPGDYHTRVRNLDIRRWQVSRQVRRVKSRAIRPSSDTIFEEAKIMLNMFGWALETGIQTNVKIKLQNWMANFKRDTLLSYVHKKAGVRYDTDSIQVLDREANQARAKSLSTNQDILTLVAAYPDSVYSTLFCFALCTAMRPSELCEFPYLGNSDNKHIMPFSSMEKGQAKFSYKLVGKGNKLREIIIPAYALRDLESSYIKTDYQARKKKYKAKYGITCPPSILFLTDEGEPVTEKMIADATTYAVRLAIKKDPMFRKGINFYQSRHWWPTMMMVQHRGAMLLTAAADVIDTAFAQTLMMQMGHSSIATTYKHYLDLARALVMNNEGMVNDIITEDFNIHAQIKKYGGTTIEVAAGRYEASGVESVNE
;
A
#
# COMPACT_ATOMS: atom_id res chain seq x y z
N MET A 1 36.75 -18.30 -0.94
CA MET A 1 35.52 -18.89 -0.39
C MET A 1 34.46 -18.96 -1.45
N GLU A 2 33.94 -20.15 -1.69
CA GLU A 2 32.78 -20.33 -2.56
C GLU A 2 31.59 -19.49 -2.02
N ASN A 3 30.95 -18.74 -2.91
CA ASN A 3 29.82 -17.92 -2.55
C ASN A 3 28.67 -18.83 -2.07
N LEU A 4 28.27 -18.72 -0.80
CA LEU A 4 27.08 -19.38 -0.28
C LEU A 4 25.87 -19.04 -1.16
N LYS A 5 25.30 -20.04 -1.81
CA LYS A 5 24.06 -19.92 -2.57
C LYS A 5 22.88 -20.32 -1.67
N ILE A 6 21.91 -19.46 -1.53
CA ILE A 6 20.66 -19.76 -0.82
C ILE A 6 19.53 -19.64 -1.83
N LYS A 7 18.80 -20.74 -2.01
CA LYS A 7 17.61 -20.82 -2.85
C LYS A 7 16.38 -20.70 -1.98
N ALA A 8 15.52 -19.74 -2.29
CA ALA A 8 14.18 -19.64 -1.72
C ALA A 8 13.21 -20.35 -2.68
N GLN A 9 12.56 -21.39 -2.20
CA GLN A 9 11.64 -22.22 -3.02
C GLN A 9 10.25 -22.23 -2.38
N PRO A 10 9.18 -22.00 -3.15
CA PRO A 10 7.83 -22.21 -2.67
C PRO A 10 7.55 -23.71 -2.55
N ILE A 11 6.83 -24.09 -1.51
CA ILE A 11 6.26 -25.41 -1.31
C ILE A 11 4.79 -25.29 -0.99
N SER A 12 4.00 -26.29 -1.41
CA SER A 12 2.59 -26.45 -1.08
C SER A 12 2.35 -27.88 -0.67
N TYR A 13 1.57 -28.08 0.37
CA TYR A 13 1.20 -29.39 0.87
C TYR A 13 -0.08 -29.30 1.69
N THR A 14 -0.81 -30.42 1.81
CA THR A 14 -1.95 -30.50 2.72
C THR A 14 -1.43 -30.68 4.14
N SER A 15 -1.75 -29.73 5.01
CA SER A 15 -1.38 -29.81 6.43
C SER A 15 -2.33 -30.77 7.16
N VAL A 16 -1.80 -31.78 7.78
CA VAL A 16 -2.59 -32.71 8.62
C VAL A 16 -3.20 -31.99 9.83
N GLU A 17 -2.44 -31.00 10.41
CA GLU A 17 -2.87 -30.21 11.56
C GLU A 17 -4.03 -29.26 11.22
N LEU A 18 -4.07 -28.73 9.99
CA LEU A 18 -5.00 -27.68 9.57
C LEU A 18 -6.07 -28.17 8.59
N GLU A 19 -5.95 -29.41 8.13
CA GLU A 19 -6.85 -30.06 7.17
C GLU A 19 -7.08 -29.28 5.85
N HIS A 20 -6.12 -28.39 5.50
CA HIS A 20 -6.18 -27.63 4.26
C HIS A 20 -4.79 -27.44 3.65
N GLU A 21 -4.77 -26.99 2.38
CA GLU A 21 -3.54 -26.68 1.67
C GLU A 21 -2.82 -25.47 2.28
N VAL A 22 -1.55 -25.66 2.59
CA VAL A 22 -0.64 -24.64 3.12
C VAL A 22 0.49 -24.39 2.15
N SER A 23 0.75 -23.13 1.86
CA SER A 23 1.84 -22.72 0.96
C SER A 23 2.76 -21.75 1.66
N HIS A 24 4.06 -22.03 1.64
CA HIS A 24 5.08 -21.10 2.14
C HIS A 24 6.42 -21.30 1.42
N TYR A 25 7.37 -20.42 1.67
CA TYR A 25 8.73 -20.55 1.15
C TYR A 25 9.61 -21.29 2.15
N ILE A 26 10.53 -22.11 1.61
CA ILE A 26 11.64 -22.69 2.35
C ILE A 26 12.96 -22.18 1.80
N LEU A 27 14.00 -22.21 2.64
CA LEU A 27 15.35 -21.81 2.33
C LEU A 27 16.28 -23.02 2.36
N ILE A 28 16.96 -23.23 1.24
CA ILE A 28 17.95 -24.30 1.06
C ILE A 28 19.28 -23.60 0.78
N ALA A 29 20.26 -23.87 1.61
CA ALA A 29 21.64 -23.45 1.39
C ALA A 29 22.40 -24.51 0.58
N GLU A 30 23.20 -24.08 -0.38
CA GLU A 30 24.11 -24.95 -1.12
C GLU A 30 25.53 -24.61 -0.74
N VAL A 31 26.22 -25.59 -0.10
CA VAL A 31 27.60 -25.51 0.36
C VAL A 31 28.37 -26.68 -0.22
N LYS A 32 29.42 -26.43 -1.00
CA LYS A 32 30.27 -27.49 -1.61
C LYS A 32 29.44 -28.57 -2.33
N LYS A 33 28.42 -28.17 -3.08
CA LYS A 33 27.45 -29.05 -3.78
C LYS A 33 26.49 -29.85 -2.87
N GLN A 34 26.59 -29.70 -1.56
CA GLN A 34 25.64 -30.29 -0.62
C GLN A 34 24.50 -29.32 -0.35
N LYS A 35 23.28 -29.83 -0.29
CA LYS A 35 22.09 -29.05 0.05
C LYS A 35 21.79 -29.16 1.54
N VAL A 36 21.78 -28.04 2.24
CA VAL A 36 21.49 -27.95 3.68
C VAL A 36 20.17 -27.17 3.86
N LEU A 37 19.23 -27.78 4.56
CA LEU A 37 18.00 -27.12 4.94
C LEU A 37 18.26 -26.19 6.13
N LEU A 38 17.86 -24.91 6.01
CA LEU A 38 18.00 -23.94 7.10
C LEU A 38 16.88 -24.12 8.12
N SER A 39 17.06 -25.02 9.10
CA SER A 39 15.98 -25.46 9.99
C SER A 39 15.29 -24.32 10.72
N VAL A 40 16.03 -23.46 11.44
CA VAL A 40 15.46 -22.35 12.23
C VAL A 40 14.75 -21.33 11.36
N PRO A 41 15.35 -20.79 10.28
CA PRO A 41 14.64 -19.95 9.32
C PRO A 41 13.37 -20.58 8.74
N ASN A 42 13.42 -21.85 8.38
CA ASN A 42 12.28 -22.54 7.77
C ASN A 42 11.14 -22.77 8.76
N LEU A 43 11.46 -23.11 9.99
CA LEU A 43 10.48 -23.20 11.06
C LEU A 43 9.78 -21.86 11.33
N TYR A 44 10.56 -20.78 11.34
CA TYR A 44 10.03 -19.42 11.46
C TYR A 44 9.10 -19.06 10.29
N LEU A 45 9.53 -19.33 9.06
CA LEU A 45 8.71 -19.10 7.87
C LEU A 45 7.39 -19.87 7.94
N TYR A 46 7.44 -21.16 8.31
CA TYR A 46 6.25 -21.98 8.51
C TYR A 46 5.33 -21.39 9.59
N LYS A 47 5.83 -21.13 10.79
CA LYS A 47 4.99 -20.66 11.90
C LYS A 47 4.43 -19.26 11.72
N LYS A 48 5.20 -18.32 11.13
CA LYS A 48 4.83 -16.90 11.07
C LYS A 48 4.33 -16.43 9.70
N THR A 49 4.48 -17.21 8.63
CA THR A 49 4.16 -16.73 7.27
C THR A 49 3.29 -17.66 6.43
N ARG A 50 2.90 -18.83 6.95
CA ARG A 50 2.08 -19.82 6.23
C ARG A 50 0.71 -19.31 5.77
N SER A 51 0.21 -18.25 6.38
CA SER A 51 -1.07 -17.63 5.99
C SER A 51 -0.97 -16.73 4.75
N SER A 52 0.24 -16.46 4.23
CA SER A 52 0.44 -15.57 3.08
C SER A 52 1.73 -15.88 2.34
N LEU A 53 1.62 -16.53 1.18
CA LEU A 53 2.76 -16.85 0.32
C LEU A 53 3.58 -15.60 -0.06
N LYS A 54 2.93 -14.45 -0.26
CA LYS A 54 3.56 -13.16 -0.57
C LYS A 54 4.42 -12.66 0.60
N THR A 55 3.93 -12.81 1.84
CA THR A 55 4.69 -12.49 3.06
C THR A 55 5.84 -13.46 3.26
N SER A 56 5.61 -14.75 3.06
CA SER A 56 6.63 -15.78 3.15
C SER A 56 7.78 -15.52 2.17
N ARG A 57 7.48 -15.20 0.91
CA ARG A 57 8.47 -14.82 -0.10
C ARG A 57 9.32 -13.62 0.34
N ARG A 58 8.67 -12.58 0.89
CA ARG A 58 9.38 -11.38 1.39
C ARG A 58 10.35 -11.76 2.51
N TYR A 59 9.89 -12.52 3.49
CA TYR A 59 10.70 -12.92 4.65
C TYR A 59 11.84 -13.84 4.23
N ALA A 60 11.57 -14.84 3.39
CA ALA A 60 12.59 -15.73 2.84
C ALA A 60 13.70 -14.95 2.11
N ASN A 61 13.32 -13.95 1.30
CA ASN A 61 14.30 -13.10 0.61
C ASN A 61 15.15 -12.27 1.58
N VAL A 62 14.55 -11.73 2.65
CA VAL A 62 15.28 -10.95 3.66
C VAL A 62 16.29 -11.84 4.41
N ILE A 63 15.82 -12.98 4.89
CA ILE A 63 16.66 -13.97 5.61
C ILE A 63 17.79 -14.45 4.70
N SER A 64 17.52 -14.77 3.44
CA SER A 64 18.55 -15.16 2.46
C SER A 64 19.61 -14.11 2.27
N LYS A 65 19.23 -12.81 2.20
CA LYS A 65 20.19 -11.70 2.07
C LYS A 65 21.08 -11.60 3.30
N PHE A 66 20.50 -11.74 4.49
CA PHE A 66 21.24 -11.67 5.75
C PHE A 66 22.21 -12.85 5.89
N TYR A 67 21.77 -14.08 5.66
CA TYR A 67 22.63 -15.26 5.74
C TYR A 67 23.78 -15.21 4.72
N ARG A 68 23.54 -14.72 3.49
CA ARG A 68 24.63 -14.48 2.52
C ARG A 68 25.61 -13.39 2.98
N PHE A 69 25.16 -12.44 3.76
CA PHE A 69 26.04 -11.44 4.37
C PHE A 69 26.89 -12.09 5.46
N LEU A 70 26.30 -12.89 6.36
CA LEU A 70 27.01 -13.60 7.43
C LEU A 70 28.09 -14.50 6.88
N ALA A 71 27.81 -15.27 5.83
CA ALA A 71 28.79 -16.16 5.19
C ALA A 71 30.10 -15.48 4.74
N LYS A 72 30.06 -14.15 4.56
CA LYS A 72 31.24 -13.35 4.19
C LYS A 72 32.03 -12.85 5.39
N GLN A 73 31.51 -13.02 6.61
CA GLN A 73 32.18 -12.60 7.84
C GLN A 73 33.07 -13.69 8.35
N ASN A 74 34.21 -13.32 8.91
CA ASN A 74 35.21 -14.28 9.40
C ASN A 74 34.66 -15.24 10.46
N ASP A 75 33.79 -14.71 11.36
CA ASP A 75 33.20 -15.46 12.47
C ASP A 75 32.29 -16.62 12.01
N PHE A 76 31.89 -16.66 10.72
CA PHE A 76 30.93 -17.62 10.17
C PHE A 76 31.54 -18.55 9.11
N LYS A 77 32.85 -18.43 8.82
CA LYS A 77 33.51 -19.18 7.74
C LYS A 77 33.51 -20.69 7.95
N ASP A 78 33.72 -21.10 9.19
CA ASP A 78 33.86 -22.50 9.56
C ASP A 78 32.56 -23.09 10.13
N LEU A 79 31.49 -22.32 10.13
CA LEU A 79 30.19 -22.73 10.66
C LEU A 79 29.26 -23.16 9.53
N SER A 80 28.48 -24.22 9.77
CA SER A 80 27.41 -24.59 8.86
C SER A 80 26.35 -23.48 8.79
N PRO A 81 25.79 -23.15 7.61
CA PRO A 81 24.70 -22.17 7.52
C PRO A 81 23.48 -22.50 8.38
N GLY A 82 23.24 -23.77 8.67
CA GLY A 82 22.20 -24.22 9.59
C GLY A 82 22.36 -23.69 11.01
N ASP A 83 23.62 -23.44 11.42
CA ASP A 83 23.97 -23.08 12.80
C ASP A 83 24.28 -21.59 12.99
N TYR A 84 24.17 -20.78 11.93
CA TYR A 84 24.43 -19.32 12.03
C TYR A 84 23.64 -18.64 13.14
N HIS A 85 22.43 -19.11 13.42
CA HIS A 85 21.56 -18.55 14.45
C HIS A 85 22.18 -18.59 15.84
N THR A 86 23.06 -19.57 16.15
CA THR A 86 23.70 -19.69 17.44
C THR A 86 24.83 -18.66 17.65
N ARG A 87 25.42 -18.15 16.56
CA ARG A 87 26.59 -17.26 16.61
C ARG A 87 26.25 -15.80 16.39
N VAL A 88 25.12 -15.51 15.72
CA VAL A 88 24.69 -14.15 15.39
C VAL A 88 24.47 -13.30 16.63
N ARG A 89 24.96 -12.06 16.60
CA ARG A 89 24.80 -11.02 17.62
C ARG A 89 24.13 -9.78 17.04
N ASN A 90 23.63 -8.89 17.87
CA ASN A 90 23.03 -7.61 17.46
C ASN A 90 23.97 -6.79 16.56
N LEU A 91 25.29 -6.86 16.83
CA LEU A 91 26.31 -6.18 16.03
C LEU A 91 26.31 -6.67 14.56
N ASP A 92 26.02 -7.94 14.31
CA ASP A 92 26.00 -8.48 12.95
C ASP A 92 24.80 -7.97 12.15
N ILE A 93 23.66 -7.76 12.80
CA ILE A 93 22.49 -7.13 12.19
C ILE A 93 22.79 -5.66 11.83
N ARG A 94 23.46 -4.92 12.73
CA ARG A 94 23.90 -3.54 12.47
C ARG A 94 24.90 -3.46 11.31
N ARG A 95 25.92 -4.33 11.30
CA ARG A 95 26.91 -4.42 10.21
C ARG A 95 26.25 -4.70 8.88
N TRP A 96 25.22 -5.56 8.86
CA TRP A 96 24.45 -5.83 7.66
C TRP A 96 23.69 -4.59 7.17
N GLN A 97 23.02 -3.86 8.06
CA GLN A 97 22.36 -2.60 7.71
C GLN A 97 23.35 -1.60 7.10
N VAL A 98 24.47 -1.36 7.78
CA VAL A 98 25.53 -0.44 7.29
C VAL A 98 26.06 -0.90 5.93
N SER A 99 26.32 -2.20 5.74
CA SER A 99 26.80 -2.72 4.46
C SER A 99 25.84 -2.44 3.30
N ARG A 100 24.52 -2.44 3.57
CA ARG A 100 23.48 -2.13 2.58
C ARG A 100 23.41 -0.64 2.27
N GLN A 101 23.56 0.21 3.29
CA GLN A 101 23.64 1.65 3.11
C GLN A 101 24.87 2.05 2.30
N VAL A 102 26.04 1.55 2.67
CA VAL A 102 27.29 1.78 1.94
C VAL A 102 27.19 1.33 0.49
N ARG A 103 26.59 0.16 0.23
CA ARG A 103 26.37 -0.30 -1.15
C ARG A 103 25.47 0.65 -1.93
N ARG A 104 24.38 1.13 -1.33
CA ARG A 104 23.46 2.11 -1.94
C ARG A 104 24.19 3.38 -2.33
N VAL A 105 24.95 3.95 -1.39
CA VAL A 105 25.72 5.18 -1.62
C VAL A 105 26.74 4.97 -2.73
N LYS A 106 27.55 3.89 -2.68
CA LYS A 106 28.55 3.56 -3.71
C LYS A 106 27.96 3.39 -5.10
N SER A 107 26.75 2.80 -5.19
CA SER A 107 26.05 2.60 -6.46
C SER A 107 25.22 3.82 -6.91
N ARG A 108 25.22 4.93 -6.16
CA ARG A 108 24.38 6.12 -6.38
C ARG A 108 22.90 5.77 -6.54
N ALA A 109 22.46 4.69 -5.93
CA ALA A 109 21.10 4.18 -6.05
C ALA A 109 20.18 4.82 -5.01
N ILE A 110 18.93 5.09 -5.40
CA ILE A 110 17.90 5.59 -4.48
C ILE A 110 17.32 4.46 -3.61
N ARG A 111 17.44 3.21 -4.06
CA ARG A 111 16.90 2.02 -3.38
C ARG A 111 18.01 1.04 -2.98
N PRO A 112 17.81 0.28 -1.86
CA PRO A 112 16.67 0.35 -0.93
C PRO A 112 16.69 1.62 -0.08
N SER A 113 15.50 2.14 0.30
CA SER A 113 15.38 3.27 1.22
C SER A 113 15.84 2.86 2.63
N SER A 114 16.17 3.83 3.48
CA SER A 114 16.52 3.57 4.87
C SER A 114 15.39 2.88 5.64
N ASP A 115 14.14 3.26 5.38
CA ASP A 115 12.96 2.58 5.93
C ASP A 115 12.93 1.09 5.51
N THR A 116 13.27 0.79 4.26
CA THR A 116 13.33 -0.61 3.79
C THR A 116 14.41 -1.39 4.53
N ILE A 117 15.60 -0.79 4.73
CA ILE A 117 16.72 -1.43 5.45
C ILE A 117 16.33 -1.65 6.91
N PHE A 118 15.66 -0.68 7.52
CA PHE A 118 15.15 -0.78 8.89
C PHE A 118 14.10 -1.88 9.04
N GLU A 119 13.09 -1.92 8.17
CA GLU A 119 12.05 -2.96 8.19
C GLU A 119 12.59 -4.36 7.92
N GLU A 120 13.61 -4.50 7.07
CA GLU A 120 14.27 -5.78 6.86
C GLU A 120 15.07 -6.25 8.10
N ALA A 121 15.74 -5.34 8.80
CA ALA A 121 16.41 -5.66 10.07
C ALA A 121 15.39 -6.05 11.16
N LYS A 122 14.24 -5.40 11.20
CA LYS A 122 13.13 -5.75 12.10
C LYS A 122 12.59 -7.16 11.85
N ILE A 123 12.54 -7.60 10.58
CA ILE A 123 12.19 -8.99 10.27
C ILE A 123 13.22 -9.96 10.89
N MET A 124 14.52 -9.63 10.87
CA MET A 124 15.55 -10.45 11.49
C MET A 124 15.40 -10.49 13.01
N LEU A 125 15.16 -9.35 13.66
CA LEU A 125 14.89 -9.32 15.11
C LEU A 125 13.65 -10.12 15.48
N ASN A 126 12.59 -10.05 14.69
CA ASN A 126 11.38 -10.86 14.92
C ASN A 126 11.68 -12.36 14.82
N MET A 127 12.54 -12.78 13.89
CA MET A 127 12.93 -14.17 13.77
C MET A 127 13.73 -14.63 15.00
N PHE A 128 14.69 -13.84 15.45
CA PHE A 128 15.49 -14.18 16.64
C PHE A 128 14.66 -14.09 17.93
N GLY A 129 13.71 -13.14 18.02
CA GLY A 129 12.77 -13.06 19.13
C GLY A 129 11.90 -14.31 19.23
N TRP A 130 11.36 -14.76 18.11
CA TRP A 130 10.61 -16.00 18.04
C TRP A 130 11.49 -17.22 18.41
N ALA A 131 12.76 -17.26 17.97
CA ALA A 131 13.68 -18.32 18.33
C ALA A 131 13.88 -18.39 19.85
N LEU A 132 14.09 -17.25 20.51
CA LEU A 132 14.22 -17.18 21.97
C LEU A 132 12.92 -17.64 22.69
N GLU A 133 11.75 -17.17 22.22
CA GLU A 133 10.44 -17.57 22.75
C GLU A 133 10.19 -19.08 22.65
N THR A 134 10.77 -19.74 21.66
CA THR A 134 10.62 -21.18 21.42
C THR A 134 11.77 -22.01 22.01
N GLY A 135 12.66 -21.41 22.80
CA GLY A 135 13.79 -22.11 23.44
C GLY A 135 14.98 -22.40 22.53
N ILE A 136 15.00 -21.84 21.31
CA ILE A 136 16.13 -21.98 20.39
C ILE A 136 17.24 -21.02 20.82
N GLN A 137 18.44 -21.53 21.05
CA GLN A 137 19.58 -20.74 21.49
C GLN A 137 20.03 -19.75 20.41
N THR A 138 20.19 -18.49 20.81
CA THR A 138 20.76 -17.44 19.98
C THR A 138 21.45 -16.38 20.86
N ASN A 139 22.48 -15.73 20.30
CA ASN A 139 23.20 -14.65 20.98
C ASN A 139 22.63 -13.26 20.68
N VAL A 140 21.49 -13.17 19.97
CA VAL A 140 20.80 -11.91 19.74
C VAL A 140 20.00 -11.54 20.97
N LYS A 141 20.32 -10.38 21.55
CA LYS A 141 19.61 -9.84 22.72
C LYS A 141 18.47 -8.95 22.22
N ILE A 142 17.25 -9.26 22.65
CA ILE A 142 16.07 -8.45 22.32
C ILE A 142 15.60 -7.78 23.61
N LYS A 143 15.71 -6.45 23.60
CA LYS A 143 15.13 -5.61 24.66
C LYS A 143 13.84 -5.02 24.13
N LEU A 144 12.73 -5.27 24.81
CA LEU A 144 11.45 -4.66 24.54
C LEU A 144 11.27 -3.53 25.54
N GLN A 145 11.16 -2.30 25.03
CA GLN A 145 10.81 -1.16 25.88
C GLN A 145 9.29 -0.95 25.80
N ASN A 146 8.64 -1.04 26.93
CA ASN A 146 7.25 -0.58 27.09
C ASN A 146 7.27 0.96 27.11
N TRP A 147 6.84 1.56 26.01
CA TRP A 147 6.74 3.00 25.94
C TRP A 147 5.30 3.41 26.25
N MET A 148 5.11 4.06 27.41
CA MET A 148 3.87 4.74 27.75
C MET A 148 4.07 6.25 27.55
N ALA A 149 3.39 6.80 26.57
CA ALA A 149 3.36 8.24 26.39
C ALA A 149 2.41 8.87 27.40
N ASN A 150 2.93 9.75 28.25
CA ASN A 150 2.11 10.60 29.10
C ASN A 150 1.78 11.89 28.37
N PHE A 151 0.54 12.03 27.93
CA PHE A 151 0.04 13.25 27.30
C PHE A 151 -0.92 13.96 28.27
N LYS A 152 -0.72 15.28 28.41
CA LYS A 152 -1.59 16.13 29.24
C LYS A 152 -2.99 16.36 28.66
N ARG A 153 -3.22 16.01 27.38
CA ARG A 153 -4.52 16.13 26.69
C ARG A 153 -4.81 14.87 25.88
N ASP A 154 -6.06 14.45 25.84
CA ASP A 154 -6.53 13.34 24.98
C ASP A 154 -6.67 13.83 23.54
N THR A 155 -5.53 13.94 22.85
CA THR A 155 -5.44 14.25 21.43
C THR A 155 -5.36 12.96 20.62
N LEU A 156 -5.62 13.02 19.31
CA LEU A 156 -5.43 11.91 18.39
C LEU A 156 -4.01 11.34 18.46
N LEU A 157 -3.02 12.22 18.57
CA LEU A 157 -1.61 11.85 18.74
C LEU A 157 -1.40 11.05 20.03
N SER A 158 -2.05 11.41 21.15
CA SER A 158 -1.97 10.66 22.39
C SER A 158 -2.57 9.27 22.27
N TYR A 159 -3.71 9.14 21.60
CA TYR A 159 -4.34 7.85 21.33
C TYR A 159 -3.47 6.95 20.44
N VAL A 160 -2.90 7.53 19.36
CA VAL A 160 -1.98 6.84 18.45
C VAL A 160 -0.75 6.34 19.19
N HIS A 161 -0.22 7.15 20.08
CA HIS A 161 0.96 6.80 20.86
C HIS A 161 0.65 5.83 22.00
N LYS A 162 -0.47 5.96 22.69
CA LYS A 162 -0.95 4.99 23.72
C LYS A 162 -1.13 3.59 23.14
N LYS A 163 -1.58 3.47 21.86
CA LYS A 163 -1.72 2.17 21.17
C LYS A 163 -0.43 1.68 20.49
N ALA A 164 0.61 2.47 20.41
CA ALA A 164 1.86 2.06 19.76
C ALA A 164 2.62 0.95 20.53
N GLY A 165 2.21 0.62 21.75
CA GLY A 165 2.60 -0.56 22.52
C GLY A 165 4.11 -0.72 22.67
N VAL A 166 4.60 -1.89 22.39
CA VAL A 166 5.99 -2.32 22.57
C VAL A 166 6.85 -1.84 21.41
N ARG A 167 7.93 -1.09 21.67
CA ARG A 167 8.94 -0.74 20.68
C ARG A 167 10.21 -1.55 20.93
N TYR A 168 10.86 -1.98 19.85
CA TYR A 168 12.21 -2.51 19.95
C TYR A 168 13.16 -1.41 20.41
N ASP A 169 14.09 -1.77 21.28
CA ASP A 169 15.17 -0.88 21.67
C ASP A 169 15.91 -0.37 20.43
N THR A 170 15.99 0.94 20.28
CA THR A 170 16.70 1.58 19.17
C THR A 170 18.17 1.22 19.12
N ASP A 171 18.77 0.83 20.25
CA ASP A 171 20.15 0.36 20.31
C ASP A 171 20.37 -0.96 19.58
N SER A 172 19.31 -1.76 19.40
CA SER A 172 19.36 -2.98 18.60
C SER A 172 19.28 -2.74 17.11
N ILE A 173 18.74 -1.58 16.67
CA ILE A 173 18.56 -1.22 15.27
C ILE A 173 18.86 0.27 15.09
N GLN A 174 20.12 0.65 14.97
CA GLN A 174 20.46 2.01 14.55
C GLN A 174 20.69 2.06 13.05
N VAL A 175 19.84 2.78 12.34
CA VAL A 175 20.14 3.22 10.98
C VAL A 175 20.96 4.49 11.06
N LEU A 176 22.24 4.39 10.73
CA LEU A 176 23.20 5.50 10.85
C LEU A 176 23.01 6.61 9.81
N ASP A 177 22.12 6.43 8.86
CA ASP A 177 21.93 7.32 7.72
C ASP A 177 20.92 8.44 8.06
N ARG A 178 21.42 9.57 8.50
CA ARG A 178 20.62 10.78 8.75
C ARG A 178 20.07 11.41 7.45
N GLU A 179 20.76 11.25 6.33
CA GLU A 179 20.37 11.85 5.05
C GLU A 179 19.13 11.17 4.45
N ALA A 180 18.91 9.89 4.73
CA ALA A 180 17.78 9.15 4.22
C ALA A 180 16.48 9.35 5.03
N ASN A 181 16.54 10.01 6.16
CA ASN A 181 15.37 10.46 6.92
C ASN A 181 14.68 11.69 6.32
N GLN A 182 15.05 12.11 5.14
CA GLN A 182 14.20 13.01 4.39
C GLN A 182 12.86 12.32 4.19
N ALA A 183 11.91 12.68 5.03
CA ALA A 183 10.51 12.34 4.83
C ALA A 183 10.19 12.81 3.41
N ARG A 184 10.07 11.86 2.47
CA ARG A 184 9.53 12.19 1.16
C ARG A 184 8.19 12.79 1.43
N ALA A 185 8.04 14.09 1.15
CA ALA A 185 6.77 14.74 1.21
C ALA A 185 5.80 13.84 0.43
N LYS A 186 4.89 13.19 1.16
CA LYS A 186 3.83 12.40 0.55
C LYS A 186 2.87 13.42 -0.03
N SER A 187 3.10 13.83 -1.25
CA SER A 187 2.17 14.72 -1.92
C SER A 187 1.12 13.86 -2.62
N LEU A 188 -0.12 14.26 -2.49
CA LEU A 188 -1.24 13.71 -3.23
C LEU A 188 -1.04 14.01 -4.73
N SER A 189 -1.51 13.14 -5.63
CA SER A 189 -1.60 13.47 -7.04
C SER A 189 -2.54 14.64 -7.22
N THR A 190 -2.15 15.63 -8.01
CA THR A 190 -3.03 16.75 -8.34
C THR A 190 -4.18 16.28 -9.21
N ASN A 191 -5.24 17.09 -9.32
CA ASN A 191 -6.34 16.78 -10.24
C ASN A 191 -5.85 16.73 -11.68
N GLN A 192 -4.91 17.60 -12.05
CA GLN A 192 -4.28 17.60 -13.38
C GLN A 192 -3.49 16.32 -13.64
N ASP A 193 -2.71 15.83 -12.65
CA ASP A 193 -2.02 14.55 -12.76
C ASP A 193 -3.01 13.39 -12.98
N ILE A 194 -4.14 13.40 -12.27
CA ILE A 194 -5.19 12.39 -12.40
C ILE A 194 -5.79 12.41 -13.79
N LEU A 195 -6.19 13.58 -14.30
CA LEU A 195 -6.76 13.74 -15.65
C LEU A 195 -5.78 13.29 -16.72
N THR A 196 -4.53 13.73 -16.63
CA THR A 196 -3.47 13.36 -17.57
C THR A 196 -3.21 11.85 -17.56
N LEU A 197 -3.20 11.23 -16.36
CA LEU A 197 -3.03 9.79 -16.23
C LEU A 197 -4.21 9.00 -16.81
N VAL A 198 -5.43 9.40 -16.51
CA VAL A 198 -6.67 8.76 -16.99
C VAL A 198 -6.70 8.78 -18.52
N ALA A 199 -6.35 9.94 -19.13
CA ALA A 199 -6.27 10.09 -20.58
C ALA A 199 -5.09 9.34 -21.24
N ALA A 200 -4.10 8.92 -20.46
CA ALA A 200 -2.92 8.21 -20.95
C ALA A 200 -3.04 6.68 -20.94
N TYR A 201 -4.08 6.12 -20.32
CA TYR A 201 -4.30 4.67 -20.37
C TYR A 201 -4.70 4.24 -21.80
N PRO A 202 -4.00 3.25 -22.38
CA PRO A 202 -4.30 2.79 -23.74
C PRO A 202 -5.58 1.95 -23.83
N ASP A 203 -5.94 1.26 -22.74
CA ASP A 203 -7.16 0.48 -22.63
C ASP A 203 -8.09 1.10 -21.56
N SER A 204 -9.33 1.36 -21.97
CA SER A 204 -10.40 1.97 -21.16
C SER A 204 -10.67 1.26 -19.83
N VAL A 205 -10.44 -0.06 -19.74
CA VAL A 205 -10.65 -0.81 -18.49
C VAL A 205 -9.77 -0.29 -17.35
N TYR A 206 -8.53 0.11 -17.64
CA TYR A 206 -7.61 0.58 -16.60
C TYR A 206 -7.91 2.00 -16.15
N SER A 207 -8.35 2.89 -17.05
CA SER A 207 -8.84 4.21 -16.67
C SER A 207 -10.12 4.13 -15.85
N THR A 208 -11.04 3.25 -16.23
CA THR A 208 -12.26 2.96 -15.47
C THR A 208 -11.95 2.42 -14.07
N LEU A 209 -11.06 1.44 -13.97
CA LEU A 209 -10.60 0.90 -12.68
C LEU A 209 -9.98 1.98 -11.79
N PHE A 210 -9.18 2.86 -12.38
CA PHE A 210 -8.57 3.96 -11.64
C PHE A 210 -9.61 4.95 -11.11
N CYS A 211 -10.56 5.38 -11.96
CA CYS A 211 -11.67 6.26 -11.57
C CYS A 211 -12.55 5.61 -10.49
N PHE A 212 -12.89 4.34 -10.65
CA PHE A 212 -13.68 3.60 -9.66
C PHE A 212 -12.95 3.48 -8.32
N ALA A 213 -11.62 3.28 -8.36
CA ALA A 213 -10.78 3.28 -7.16
C ALA A 213 -10.73 4.64 -6.45
N LEU A 214 -10.75 5.76 -7.19
CA LEU A 214 -10.85 7.12 -6.63
C LEU A 214 -12.15 7.32 -5.85
N CYS A 215 -13.24 6.66 -6.26
CA CYS A 215 -14.56 6.78 -5.62
C CYS A 215 -14.76 5.82 -4.44
N THR A 216 -14.04 4.68 -4.41
CA THR A 216 -14.32 3.57 -3.48
C THR A 216 -13.17 3.25 -2.54
N ALA A 217 -11.98 3.71 -2.82
CA ALA A 217 -10.74 3.34 -2.13
C ALA A 217 -10.44 1.84 -2.11
N MET A 218 -11.00 1.05 -3.03
CA MET A 218 -10.73 -0.38 -3.14
C MET A 218 -9.28 -0.66 -3.52
N ARG A 219 -8.75 -1.79 -3.07
CA ARG A 219 -7.42 -2.26 -3.49
C ARG A 219 -7.48 -2.86 -4.90
N PRO A 220 -6.36 -2.88 -5.65
CA PRO A 220 -6.34 -3.51 -6.97
C PRO A 220 -6.91 -4.94 -6.99
N SER A 221 -6.59 -5.77 -5.98
CA SER A 221 -7.16 -7.12 -5.87
C SER A 221 -8.68 -7.11 -5.68
N GLU A 222 -9.17 -6.23 -4.83
CA GLU A 222 -10.60 -6.09 -4.54
C GLU A 222 -11.38 -5.57 -5.75
N LEU A 223 -10.76 -4.70 -6.56
CA LEU A 223 -11.32 -4.22 -7.83
C LEU A 223 -11.43 -5.36 -8.85
N CYS A 224 -10.38 -6.20 -8.97
CA CYS A 224 -10.42 -7.35 -9.89
C CYS A 224 -11.54 -8.34 -9.55
N GLU A 225 -11.96 -8.40 -8.29
CA GLU A 225 -13.02 -9.28 -7.80
C GLU A 225 -14.41 -8.62 -7.82
N PHE A 226 -14.51 -7.33 -8.21
CA PHE A 226 -15.81 -6.64 -8.27
C PHE A 226 -16.67 -7.21 -9.41
N PRO A 227 -17.92 -7.68 -9.13
CA PRO A 227 -18.71 -8.47 -10.07
C PRO A 227 -19.50 -7.60 -11.05
N TYR A 228 -19.89 -8.20 -12.19
CA TYR A 228 -20.92 -7.67 -13.06
C TYR A 228 -22.33 -7.81 -12.42
N LEU A 229 -22.60 -8.98 -11.83
CA LEU A 229 -23.75 -9.24 -10.99
C LEU A 229 -23.29 -9.79 -9.65
N GLY A 230 -23.66 -9.11 -8.58
CA GLY A 230 -23.34 -9.54 -7.23
C GLY A 230 -24.08 -10.82 -6.83
N ASN A 231 -23.55 -11.50 -5.85
CA ASN A 231 -24.11 -12.72 -5.27
C ASN A 231 -24.28 -12.59 -3.76
N SER A 232 -24.94 -13.54 -3.14
CA SER A 232 -25.14 -13.60 -1.68
C SER A 232 -25.59 -12.25 -1.10
N ASP A 233 -24.82 -11.67 -0.21
CA ASP A 233 -25.10 -10.38 0.43
C ASP A 233 -25.01 -9.18 -0.54
N ASN A 234 -24.43 -9.37 -1.73
CA ASN A 234 -24.23 -8.33 -2.73
C ASN A 234 -25.20 -8.44 -3.92
N LYS A 235 -26.30 -9.20 -3.82
CA LYS A 235 -27.28 -9.39 -4.93
C LYS A 235 -27.85 -8.10 -5.50
N HIS A 236 -27.85 -7.01 -4.71
CA HIS A 236 -28.28 -5.68 -5.11
C HIS A 236 -27.27 -4.96 -6.02
N ILE A 237 -26.03 -5.45 -6.11
CA ILE A 237 -25.00 -4.93 -7.02
C ILE A 237 -25.22 -5.52 -8.41
N MET A 238 -25.59 -4.66 -9.35
CA MET A 238 -25.82 -4.97 -10.75
C MET A 238 -25.56 -3.73 -11.60
N PRO A 239 -25.68 -3.73 -12.92
CA PRO A 239 -25.60 -2.51 -13.73
C PRO A 239 -26.55 -1.44 -13.16
N PHE A 240 -26.05 -0.22 -13.03
CA PHE A 240 -26.73 0.87 -12.29
C PHE A 240 -28.16 1.11 -12.79
N SER A 241 -28.40 1.01 -14.11
CA SER A 241 -29.73 1.14 -14.72
C SER A 241 -30.75 0.11 -14.23
N SER A 242 -30.28 -1.02 -13.69
CA SER A 242 -31.11 -2.12 -13.14
C SER A 242 -31.23 -2.07 -11.62
N MET A 243 -30.54 -1.14 -10.96
CA MET A 243 -30.59 -0.96 -9.50
C MET A 243 -31.80 -0.14 -9.07
N GLU A 244 -32.11 -0.18 -7.79
CA GLU A 244 -33.19 0.60 -7.18
C GLU A 244 -32.92 2.09 -7.34
N LYS A 245 -33.93 2.80 -7.86
CA LYS A 245 -33.84 4.25 -8.10
C LYS A 245 -33.95 5.03 -6.80
N GLY A 246 -33.25 6.18 -6.75
CA GLY A 246 -33.32 7.11 -5.61
C GLY A 246 -32.31 6.85 -4.49
N GLN A 247 -31.57 5.75 -4.54
CA GLN A 247 -30.49 5.53 -3.57
C GLN A 247 -29.22 6.27 -3.98
N ALA A 248 -28.68 7.09 -3.06
CA ALA A 248 -27.44 7.82 -3.26
C ALA A 248 -26.18 6.98 -2.97
N LYS A 249 -26.32 5.88 -2.23
CA LYS A 249 -25.22 5.04 -1.74
C LYS A 249 -25.64 3.57 -1.69
N PHE A 250 -24.71 2.68 -2.01
CA PHE A 250 -24.92 1.23 -1.95
C PHE A 250 -23.83 0.60 -1.08
N SER A 251 -24.21 -0.35 -0.24
CA SER A 251 -23.23 -1.15 0.51
C SER A 251 -22.64 -2.24 -0.40
N TYR A 252 -21.40 -2.62 -0.12
CA TYR A 252 -20.75 -3.74 -0.79
C TYR A 252 -19.86 -4.49 0.21
N LYS A 253 -20.14 -5.76 0.42
CA LYS A 253 -19.35 -6.63 1.28
C LYS A 253 -18.26 -7.31 0.47
N LEU A 254 -17.03 -7.21 0.95
CA LEU A 254 -15.86 -7.79 0.29
C LEU A 254 -14.89 -8.43 1.30
N VAL A 255 -14.12 -9.37 0.82
CA VAL A 255 -13.04 -10.00 1.59
C VAL A 255 -11.72 -9.27 1.28
N GLY A 256 -11.21 -8.57 2.27
CA GLY A 256 -9.97 -7.82 2.12
C GLY A 256 -8.72 -8.62 2.49
N LYS A 257 -7.58 -7.94 2.50
CA LYS A 257 -6.28 -8.53 2.86
C LYS A 257 -6.33 -9.24 4.22
N GLY A 258 -5.86 -10.48 4.25
CA GLY A 258 -5.85 -11.32 5.46
C GLY A 258 -7.19 -12.00 5.72
N ASN A 259 -7.99 -12.20 4.69
CA ASN A 259 -9.31 -12.85 4.72
C ASN A 259 -10.30 -12.15 5.68
N LYS A 260 -10.21 -10.81 5.77
CA LYS A 260 -11.09 -10.01 6.62
C LYS A 260 -12.28 -9.52 5.82
N LEU A 261 -13.46 -9.98 6.22
CA LEU A 261 -14.72 -9.44 5.70
C LEU A 261 -14.86 -7.97 6.12
N ARG A 262 -15.24 -7.11 5.19
CA ARG A 262 -15.59 -5.72 5.45
C ARG A 262 -16.68 -5.26 4.51
N GLU A 263 -17.41 -4.27 4.94
CA GLU A 263 -18.40 -3.57 4.15
C GLU A 263 -17.89 -2.19 3.76
N ILE A 264 -18.08 -1.82 2.51
CA ILE A 264 -17.75 -0.50 1.98
C ILE A 264 -19.01 0.16 1.43
N ILE A 265 -18.97 1.47 1.34
CA ILE A 265 -20.03 2.27 0.71
C ILE A 265 -19.56 2.70 -0.67
N ILE A 266 -20.37 2.42 -1.68
CA ILE A 266 -20.15 2.82 -3.06
C ILE A 266 -21.18 3.92 -3.39
N PRO A 267 -20.74 5.14 -3.75
CA PRO A 267 -21.66 6.18 -4.20
C PRO A 267 -22.37 5.79 -5.50
N ALA A 268 -23.63 6.15 -5.63
CA ALA A 268 -24.44 5.87 -6.83
C ALA A 268 -23.81 6.41 -8.12
N TYR A 269 -23.20 7.60 -8.06
CA TYR A 269 -22.51 8.18 -9.23
C TYR A 269 -21.36 7.31 -9.71
N ALA A 270 -20.63 6.65 -8.79
CA ALA A 270 -19.52 5.77 -9.18
C ALA A 270 -19.99 4.54 -9.98
N LEU A 271 -21.13 3.98 -9.61
CA LEU A 271 -21.75 2.86 -10.35
C LEU A 271 -22.36 3.33 -11.69
N ARG A 272 -22.95 4.51 -11.71
CA ARG A 272 -23.47 5.14 -12.94
C ARG A 272 -22.33 5.41 -13.93
N ASP A 273 -21.22 5.97 -13.46
CA ASP A 273 -20.07 6.26 -14.29
C ASP A 273 -19.40 4.96 -14.79
N LEU A 274 -19.31 3.93 -13.95
CA LEU A 274 -18.85 2.61 -14.31
C LEU A 274 -19.71 1.99 -15.42
N GLU A 275 -21.03 2.12 -15.33
CA GLU A 275 -21.93 1.62 -16.35
C GLU A 275 -21.78 2.39 -17.66
N SER A 276 -21.77 3.72 -17.61
CA SER A 276 -21.72 4.57 -18.81
C SER A 276 -20.37 4.50 -19.53
N SER A 277 -19.27 4.42 -18.79
CA SER A 277 -17.92 4.46 -19.35
C SER A 277 -17.35 3.09 -19.75
N TYR A 278 -17.90 1.98 -19.21
CA TYR A 278 -17.35 0.67 -19.45
C TYR A 278 -18.38 -0.42 -19.75
N ILE A 279 -19.44 -0.55 -18.92
CA ILE A 279 -20.39 -1.67 -19.11
C ILE A 279 -21.14 -1.52 -20.42
N LYS A 280 -21.59 -0.32 -20.76
CA LYS A 280 -22.34 -0.05 -21.99
C LYS A 280 -21.45 0.02 -23.22
N THR A 281 -20.21 0.46 -23.07
CA THR A 281 -19.28 0.69 -24.19
C THR A 281 -18.51 -0.57 -24.58
N ASP A 282 -17.83 -1.19 -23.60
CA ASP A 282 -16.78 -2.18 -23.87
C ASP A 282 -17.13 -3.60 -23.40
N TYR A 283 -17.80 -3.72 -22.25
CA TYR A 283 -17.94 -5.01 -21.56
C TYR A 283 -18.59 -6.10 -22.44
N GLN A 284 -19.63 -5.76 -23.20
CA GLN A 284 -20.34 -6.78 -24.03
C GLN A 284 -19.45 -7.32 -25.15
N ALA A 285 -18.64 -6.47 -25.78
CA ALA A 285 -17.69 -6.92 -26.81
C ALA A 285 -16.58 -7.79 -26.20
N ARG A 286 -16.06 -7.39 -25.03
CA ARG A 286 -15.03 -8.14 -24.31
C ARG A 286 -15.53 -9.49 -23.78
N LYS A 287 -16.78 -9.55 -23.35
CA LYS A 287 -17.46 -10.80 -22.95
C LYS A 287 -17.57 -11.80 -24.10
N LYS A 288 -17.78 -11.32 -25.34
CA LYS A 288 -17.75 -12.19 -26.52
C LYS A 288 -16.33 -12.74 -26.78
N LYS A 289 -15.31 -11.90 -26.64
CA LYS A 289 -13.90 -12.34 -26.76
C LYS A 289 -13.53 -13.34 -25.66
N TYR A 290 -13.99 -13.14 -24.42
CA TYR A 290 -13.85 -14.10 -23.31
C TYR A 290 -14.40 -15.48 -23.73
N LYS A 291 -15.65 -15.52 -24.23
CA LYS A 291 -16.27 -16.76 -24.69
C LYS A 291 -15.46 -17.42 -25.81
N ALA A 292 -15.01 -16.66 -26.78
CA ALA A 292 -14.17 -17.18 -27.88
C ALA A 292 -12.85 -17.78 -27.38
N LYS A 293 -12.24 -17.17 -26.37
CA LYS A 293 -10.96 -17.60 -25.82
C LYS A 293 -11.06 -18.82 -24.89
N TYR A 294 -12.07 -18.84 -24.02
CA TYR A 294 -12.20 -19.86 -22.97
C TYR A 294 -13.26 -20.93 -23.26
N GLY A 295 -14.02 -20.79 -24.34
CA GLY A 295 -15.08 -21.75 -24.72
C GLY A 295 -16.35 -21.70 -23.85
N ILE A 296 -16.36 -20.89 -22.81
CA ILE A 296 -17.46 -20.75 -21.84
C ILE A 296 -17.97 -19.32 -21.77
N THR A 297 -19.20 -19.12 -21.37
CA THR A 297 -19.76 -17.80 -21.12
C THR A 297 -19.07 -17.15 -19.93
N CYS A 298 -18.72 -15.85 -20.05
CA CYS A 298 -18.08 -15.12 -18.97
C CYS A 298 -18.98 -15.15 -17.71
N PRO A 299 -18.45 -15.64 -16.58
CA PRO A 299 -19.20 -15.68 -15.33
C PRO A 299 -19.63 -14.27 -14.88
N PRO A 300 -20.82 -14.14 -14.29
CA PRO A 300 -21.32 -12.84 -13.81
C PRO A 300 -20.49 -12.26 -12.66
N SER A 301 -19.64 -13.07 -12.02
CA SER A 301 -18.68 -12.62 -11.02
C SER A 301 -17.48 -11.86 -11.60
N ILE A 302 -17.32 -11.86 -12.94
CA ILE A 302 -16.22 -11.14 -13.62
C ILE A 302 -16.78 -9.94 -14.34
N LEU A 303 -16.38 -8.75 -13.93
CA LEU A 303 -16.73 -7.50 -14.60
C LEU A 303 -15.57 -7.01 -15.49
N PHE A 304 -14.38 -6.86 -14.94
CA PHE A 304 -13.28 -6.22 -15.63
C PHE A 304 -12.51 -7.19 -16.53
N LEU A 305 -12.62 -6.96 -17.82
CA LEU A 305 -11.94 -7.72 -18.87
C LEU A 305 -11.02 -6.79 -19.66
N THR A 306 -9.85 -7.27 -20.08
CA THR A 306 -8.97 -6.57 -21.02
C THR A 306 -9.62 -6.50 -22.40
N ASP A 307 -9.03 -5.71 -23.29
CA ASP A 307 -9.44 -5.67 -24.71
C ASP A 307 -9.31 -7.02 -25.43
N GLU A 308 -8.48 -7.93 -24.93
CA GLU A 308 -8.34 -9.32 -25.37
C GLU A 308 -9.38 -10.28 -24.74
N GLY A 309 -10.24 -9.80 -23.85
CA GLY A 309 -11.25 -10.61 -23.13
C GLY A 309 -10.67 -11.42 -21.97
N GLU A 310 -9.51 -11.10 -21.44
CA GLU A 310 -8.94 -11.74 -20.25
C GLU A 310 -9.41 -11.03 -18.97
N PRO A 311 -9.68 -11.78 -17.87
CA PRO A 311 -9.92 -11.16 -16.58
C PRO A 311 -8.72 -10.31 -16.14
N VAL A 312 -8.98 -9.07 -15.73
CA VAL A 312 -7.94 -8.17 -15.26
C VAL A 312 -7.34 -8.66 -13.94
N THR A 313 -6.03 -8.60 -13.82
CA THR A 313 -5.27 -8.95 -12.62
C THR A 313 -4.58 -7.75 -11.99
N GLU A 314 -4.24 -7.84 -10.69
CA GLU A 314 -3.45 -6.80 -9.98
C GLU A 314 -2.16 -6.43 -10.73
N LYS A 315 -1.51 -7.43 -11.35
CA LYS A 315 -0.28 -7.20 -12.10
C LYS A 315 -0.53 -6.40 -13.35
N MET A 316 -1.57 -6.72 -14.11
CA MET A 316 -1.96 -5.97 -15.31
C MET A 316 -2.28 -4.52 -14.97
N ILE A 317 -3.00 -4.26 -13.87
CA ILE A 317 -3.28 -2.89 -13.39
C ILE A 317 -1.97 -2.13 -13.12
N ALA A 318 -1.02 -2.76 -12.43
CA ALA A 318 0.26 -2.12 -12.11
C ALA A 318 1.11 -1.86 -13.36
N ASP A 319 1.16 -2.82 -14.29
CA ASP A 319 1.92 -2.72 -15.53
C ASP A 319 1.29 -1.65 -16.46
N ALA A 320 -0.03 -1.66 -16.64
CA ALA A 320 -0.77 -0.67 -17.43
C ALA A 320 -0.60 0.75 -16.85
N THR A 321 -0.66 0.91 -15.53
CA THR A 321 -0.42 2.22 -14.89
C THR A 321 1.02 2.68 -15.11
N THR A 322 2.00 1.79 -15.01
CA THR A 322 3.40 2.13 -15.28
C THR A 322 3.60 2.57 -16.73
N TYR A 323 2.92 1.94 -17.66
CA TYR A 323 2.94 2.31 -19.07
C TYR A 323 2.25 3.67 -19.31
N ALA A 324 1.05 3.87 -18.75
CA ALA A 324 0.32 5.14 -18.85
C ALA A 324 1.12 6.32 -18.27
N VAL A 325 1.82 6.13 -17.14
CA VAL A 325 2.72 7.14 -16.57
C VAL A 325 3.85 7.51 -17.54
N ARG A 326 4.42 6.55 -18.25
CA ARG A 326 5.45 6.82 -19.26
C ARG A 326 4.90 7.64 -20.43
N LEU A 327 3.67 7.34 -20.87
CA LEU A 327 2.98 8.11 -21.92
C LEU A 327 2.63 9.52 -21.43
N ALA A 328 2.13 9.65 -20.20
CA ALA A 328 1.82 10.94 -19.60
C ALA A 328 3.06 11.85 -19.52
N ILE A 329 4.21 11.31 -19.06
CA ILE A 329 5.48 12.06 -19.02
C ILE A 329 5.94 12.50 -20.41
N LYS A 330 5.70 11.68 -21.46
CA LYS A 330 6.04 12.08 -22.84
C LYS A 330 5.17 13.22 -23.34
N LYS A 331 3.89 13.23 -22.94
CA LYS A 331 2.91 14.24 -23.36
C LYS A 331 3.07 15.53 -22.55
N ASP A 332 3.35 15.42 -21.26
CA ASP A 332 3.52 16.53 -20.33
C ASP A 332 4.80 16.31 -19.50
N PRO A 333 5.91 17.02 -19.83
CA PRO A 333 7.17 16.91 -19.09
C PRO A 333 7.06 17.32 -17.60
N MET A 334 6.05 18.13 -17.25
CA MET A 334 5.76 18.55 -15.85
C MET A 334 4.98 17.49 -15.09
N PHE A 335 4.43 16.48 -15.78
CA PHE A 335 3.71 15.39 -15.15
C PHE A 335 4.57 14.72 -14.07
N ARG A 336 3.98 14.52 -12.94
CA ARG A 336 4.66 14.05 -11.74
C ARG A 336 5.19 12.61 -11.88
N LYS A 337 6.50 12.46 -11.77
CA LYS A 337 7.15 11.15 -11.75
C LYS A 337 6.82 10.38 -10.48
N GLY A 338 6.52 9.08 -10.60
CA GLY A 338 6.33 8.19 -9.46
C GLY A 338 4.87 8.00 -9.04
N ILE A 339 3.91 8.50 -9.80
CA ILE A 339 2.50 8.13 -9.66
C ILE A 339 2.35 6.62 -9.92
N ASN A 340 1.51 5.98 -9.14
CA ASN A 340 1.13 4.58 -9.31
C ASN A 340 -0.35 4.41 -9.00
N PHE A 341 -0.93 3.28 -9.36
CA PHE A 341 -2.36 3.01 -9.17
C PHE A 341 -2.80 3.18 -7.70
N TYR A 342 -1.94 2.84 -6.75
CA TYR A 342 -2.28 2.90 -5.33
C TYR A 342 -2.51 4.33 -4.81
N GLN A 343 -2.14 5.35 -5.58
CA GLN A 343 -2.43 6.75 -5.27
C GLN A 343 -3.93 7.05 -5.28
N SER A 344 -4.74 6.37 -6.09
CA SER A 344 -6.20 6.47 -6.06
C SER A 344 -6.77 6.18 -4.67
N ARG A 345 -6.19 5.20 -4.00
CA ARG A 345 -6.58 4.81 -2.65
C ARG A 345 -6.15 5.81 -1.56
N HIS A 346 -5.11 6.61 -1.80
CA HIS A 346 -4.72 7.70 -0.91
C HIS A 346 -5.56 8.95 -1.14
N TRP A 347 -6.01 9.16 -2.36
CA TRP A 347 -6.82 10.32 -2.74
C TRP A 347 -8.18 10.33 -2.01
N TRP A 348 -8.92 9.22 -2.02
CA TRP A 348 -10.25 9.13 -1.43
C TRP A 348 -10.31 9.56 0.05
N PRO A 349 -9.54 8.98 0.99
CA PRO A 349 -9.63 9.35 2.40
C PRO A 349 -9.14 10.77 2.66
N THR A 350 -8.20 11.27 1.86
CA THR A 350 -7.76 12.67 1.96
C THR A 350 -8.90 13.61 1.58
N MET A 351 -9.58 13.34 0.47
CA MET A 351 -10.73 14.15 0.02
C MET A 351 -11.90 14.06 1.01
N MET A 352 -12.17 12.88 1.57
CA MET A 352 -13.20 12.73 2.60
C MET A 352 -12.88 13.55 3.86
N MET A 353 -11.61 13.61 4.28
CA MET A 353 -11.19 14.47 5.39
C MET A 353 -11.36 15.96 5.07
N VAL A 354 -11.00 16.37 3.87
CA VAL A 354 -11.17 17.76 3.42
C VAL A 354 -12.66 18.14 3.39
N GLN A 355 -13.51 17.28 2.84
CA GLN A 355 -14.96 17.50 2.76
C GLN A 355 -15.63 17.56 4.14
N HIS A 356 -15.24 16.66 5.05
CA HIS A 356 -15.85 16.56 6.36
C HIS A 356 -15.41 17.68 7.32
N ARG A 357 -14.16 18.10 7.25
CA ARG A 357 -13.58 19.04 8.22
C ARG A 357 -13.25 20.41 7.66
N GLY A 358 -13.06 20.54 6.35
CA GLY A 358 -12.76 21.81 5.70
C GLY A 358 -11.69 22.63 6.41
N ALA A 359 -11.98 23.90 6.65
CA ALA A 359 -11.08 24.85 7.33
C ALA A 359 -10.71 24.42 8.78
N MET A 360 -11.53 23.58 9.45
CA MET A 360 -11.21 23.07 10.80
C MET A 360 -9.90 22.25 10.82
N LEU A 361 -9.47 21.72 9.67
CA LEU A 361 -8.18 21.03 9.56
C LEU A 361 -6.97 21.92 9.88
N LEU A 362 -7.12 23.25 9.76
CA LEU A 362 -6.08 24.22 10.06
C LEU A 362 -6.07 24.67 11.52
N THR A 363 -7.05 24.28 12.30
CA THR A 363 -7.20 24.67 13.71
C THR A 363 -6.67 23.57 14.65
N ALA A 364 -6.48 23.89 15.93
CA ALA A 364 -6.19 22.92 16.98
C ALA A 364 -7.29 21.86 17.15
N ALA A 365 -8.53 22.14 16.72
CA ALA A 365 -9.64 21.21 16.72
C ALA A 365 -9.45 20.04 15.71
N ALA A 366 -8.54 20.17 14.75
CA ALA A 366 -8.19 19.09 13.83
C ALA A 366 -7.62 17.85 14.53
N ASP A 367 -7.02 18.03 15.71
CA ASP A 367 -6.47 16.93 16.50
C ASP A 367 -7.53 16.22 17.37
N VAL A 368 -8.75 16.76 17.44
CA VAL A 368 -9.88 16.09 18.12
C VAL A 368 -10.40 14.97 17.22
N ILE A 369 -10.46 13.78 17.77
CA ILE A 369 -10.95 12.60 17.04
C ILE A 369 -12.48 12.68 16.94
N ASP A 370 -12.99 12.83 15.73
CA ASP A 370 -14.34 12.42 15.41
C ASP A 370 -14.35 10.89 15.24
N THR A 371 -14.77 10.20 16.29
CA THR A 371 -14.70 8.73 16.36
C THR A 371 -15.57 8.08 15.28
N ALA A 372 -16.74 8.62 15.00
CA ALA A 372 -17.66 8.06 14.01
C ALA A 372 -17.10 8.20 12.59
N PHE A 373 -16.60 9.39 12.26
CA PHE A 373 -15.95 9.63 10.97
C PHE A 373 -14.67 8.80 10.80
N ALA A 374 -13.85 8.71 11.84
CA ALA A 374 -12.64 7.90 11.85
C ALA A 374 -12.92 6.41 11.66
N GLN A 375 -13.98 5.89 12.28
CA GLN A 375 -14.42 4.50 12.08
C GLN A 375 -14.89 4.27 10.65
N THR A 376 -15.67 5.18 10.07
CA THR A 376 -16.14 5.11 8.69
C THR A 376 -14.96 5.05 7.72
N LEU A 377 -13.97 5.94 7.86
CA LEU A 377 -12.75 5.90 7.05
C LEU A 377 -11.97 4.59 7.23
N MET A 378 -11.86 4.12 8.49
CA MET A 378 -11.15 2.89 8.80
C MET A 378 -11.82 1.67 8.17
N MET A 379 -13.14 1.57 8.23
CA MET A 379 -13.93 0.49 7.61
C MET A 379 -13.77 0.53 6.09
N GLN A 380 -14.00 1.67 5.47
CA GLN A 380 -13.86 1.85 4.02
C GLN A 380 -12.46 1.48 3.53
N MET A 381 -11.43 1.90 4.25
CA MET A 381 -10.04 1.61 3.92
C MET A 381 -9.60 0.19 4.31
N GLY A 382 -10.31 -0.51 5.18
CA GLY A 382 -9.90 -1.78 5.76
C GLY A 382 -8.56 -1.67 6.48
N HIS A 383 -8.39 -0.61 7.28
CA HIS A 383 -7.25 -0.42 8.15
C HIS A 383 -7.52 -1.07 9.51
N SER A 384 -6.49 -1.63 10.12
CA SER A 384 -6.62 -2.28 11.44
C SER A 384 -6.63 -1.28 12.61
N SER A 385 -6.30 -0.02 12.35
CA SER A 385 -6.31 1.03 13.38
C SER A 385 -6.59 2.41 12.79
N ILE A 386 -7.26 3.24 13.57
CA ILE A 386 -7.51 4.66 13.29
C ILE A 386 -6.18 5.40 13.08
N ALA A 387 -5.16 5.07 13.88
CA ALA A 387 -3.83 5.63 13.78
C ALA A 387 -3.21 5.53 12.39
N THR A 388 -3.39 4.39 11.72
CA THR A 388 -2.90 4.19 10.36
C THR A 388 -3.56 5.15 9.37
N THR A 389 -4.86 5.41 9.54
CA THR A 389 -5.64 6.29 8.68
C THR A 389 -5.21 7.75 8.88
N TYR A 390 -5.21 8.22 10.11
CA TYR A 390 -4.90 9.63 10.40
C TYR A 390 -3.45 10.01 10.12
N LYS A 391 -2.49 9.18 10.53
CA LYS A 391 -1.06 9.45 10.26
C LYS A 391 -0.74 9.69 8.79
N HIS A 392 -1.49 9.06 7.89
CA HIS A 392 -1.22 9.15 6.46
C HIS A 392 -2.00 10.24 5.74
N TYR A 393 -3.20 10.57 6.22
CA TYR A 393 -4.13 11.41 5.46
C TYR A 393 -4.39 12.78 6.05
N LEU A 394 -4.23 12.94 7.38
CA LEU A 394 -4.44 14.24 8.03
C LEU A 394 -3.47 15.31 7.51
N ASP A 395 -2.17 15.00 7.43
CA ASP A 395 -1.17 15.93 6.93
C ASP A 395 -1.40 16.30 5.45
N LEU A 396 -1.82 15.32 4.64
CA LEU A 396 -2.15 15.55 3.23
C LEU A 396 -3.40 16.42 3.09
N ALA A 397 -4.44 16.19 3.92
CA ALA A 397 -5.65 16.97 3.90
C ALA A 397 -5.39 18.42 4.36
N ARG A 398 -4.59 18.61 5.40
CA ARG A 398 -4.14 19.95 5.86
C ARG A 398 -3.42 20.71 4.74
N ALA A 399 -2.44 20.08 4.10
CA ALA A 399 -1.71 20.70 2.99
C ALA A 399 -2.64 21.10 1.84
N LEU A 400 -3.65 20.29 1.56
CA LEU A 400 -4.63 20.56 0.51
C LEU A 400 -5.53 21.76 0.86
N VAL A 401 -5.98 21.86 2.11
CA VAL A 401 -6.80 23.01 2.58
C VAL A 401 -5.96 24.28 2.60
N MET A 402 -4.71 24.22 3.05
CA MET A 402 -3.80 25.39 3.02
C MET A 402 -3.59 25.92 1.60
N ASN A 403 -3.52 25.03 0.61
CA ASN A 403 -3.35 25.42 -0.79
C ASN A 403 -4.66 25.89 -1.46
N ASN A 404 -5.81 25.57 -0.91
CA ASN A 404 -7.14 25.81 -1.50
C ASN A 404 -8.06 26.62 -0.58
N GLU A 405 -7.55 27.53 0.22
CA GLU A 405 -8.38 28.38 1.08
C GLU A 405 -9.48 29.09 0.26
N GLY A 406 -10.72 28.73 0.53
CA GLY A 406 -11.92 29.27 -0.10
C GLY A 406 -12.68 28.35 -1.05
N MET A 407 -12.12 27.22 -1.49
CA MET A 407 -12.78 26.32 -2.45
C MET A 407 -13.48 25.10 -1.84
N VAL A 408 -13.34 24.86 -0.54
CA VAL A 408 -13.81 23.60 0.10
C VAL A 408 -15.34 23.58 0.22
N ASN A 409 -15.99 24.73 0.29
CA ASN A 409 -17.45 24.83 0.48
C ASN A 409 -18.26 24.49 -0.79
N ASP A 410 -17.65 24.48 -1.97
CA ASP A 410 -18.31 24.25 -3.24
C ASP A 410 -18.37 22.77 -3.66
N ILE A 411 -17.82 21.86 -2.84
CA ILE A 411 -17.63 20.45 -3.22
C ILE A 411 -18.87 19.59 -3.02
N ILE A 412 -19.92 20.09 -2.34
CA ILE A 412 -21.10 19.30 -1.99
C ILE A 412 -22.31 19.80 -2.79
N THR A 413 -22.47 19.31 -4.00
CA THR A 413 -23.73 19.42 -4.76
C THR A 413 -24.23 18.03 -5.14
N GLU A 414 -25.55 17.88 -5.25
CA GLU A 414 -26.24 16.61 -5.51
C GLU A 414 -25.87 15.96 -6.86
N ASP A 415 -25.28 16.71 -7.79
CA ASP A 415 -24.81 16.25 -9.11
C ASP A 415 -23.31 15.93 -9.16
N PHE A 416 -22.80 15.26 -8.14
CA PHE A 416 -21.39 14.91 -8.07
C PHE A 416 -21.03 13.89 -9.16
N ASN A 417 -20.23 14.33 -10.14
CA ASN A 417 -19.59 13.49 -11.13
C ASN A 417 -18.08 13.60 -10.95
N ILE A 418 -17.37 12.47 -10.82
CA ILE A 418 -15.92 12.45 -10.56
C ILE A 418 -15.13 13.15 -11.67
N HIS A 419 -15.51 12.95 -12.94
CA HIS A 419 -14.87 13.61 -14.08
C HIS A 419 -15.11 15.13 -14.09
N ALA A 420 -16.30 15.57 -13.75
CA ALA A 420 -16.63 16.98 -13.61
C ALA A 420 -15.86 17.62 -12.43
N GLN A 421 -15.75 16.93 -11.32
CA GLN A 421 -14.95 17.35 -10.16
C GLN A 421 -13.47 17.43 -10.48
N ILE A 422 -12.91 16.40 -11.11
CA ILE A 422 -11.52 16.41 -11.54
C ILE A 422 -11.26 17.56 -12.51
N LYS A 423 -12.19 17.84 -13.44
CA LYS A 423 -12.09 18.93 -14.40
C LYS A 423 -12.25 20.31 -13.74
N LYS A 424 -13.23 20.46 -12.83
CA LYS A 424 -13.51 21.74 -12.11
C LYS A 424 -12.33 22.17 -11.24
N TYR A 425 -11.65 21.23 -10.57
CA TYR A 425 -10.52 21.52 -9.67
C TYR A 425 -9.15 21.33 -10.32
N GLY A 426 -9.09 20.77 -11.53
CA GLY A 426 -7.83 20.50 -12.25
C GLY A 426 -7.08 21.71 -12.79
N GLY A 427 -7.79 22.86 -12.99
CA GLY A 427 -7.19 24.05 -13.58
C GLY A 427 -6.80 25.15 -12.59
N THR A 428 -7.32 25.10 -11.37
CA THR A 428 -7.31 26.30 -10.48
C THR A 428 -6.19 26.30 -9.43
N THR A 429 -5.57 25.17 -9.15
CA THR A 429 -4.69 25.03 -7.98
C THR A 429 -3.27 25.58 -8.18
N ILE A 430 -2.79 25.68 -9.41
CA ILE A 430 -1.43 26.17 -9.71
C ILE A 430 -1.43 27.67 -10.02
N GLU A 431 -2.43 28.16 -10.75
CA GLU A 431 -2.50 29.58 -11.13
C GLU A 431 -2.83 30.50 -9.94
N VAL A 432 -3.70 30.06 -9.03
CA VAL A 432 -4.02 30.86 -7.82
C VAL A 432 -2.86 30.90 -6.82
N ALA A 433 -2.10 29.83 -6.69
CA ALA A 433 -0.90 29.82 -5.84
C ALA A 433 0.21 30.70 -6.41
N ALA A 434 0.44 30.67 -7.72
CA ALA A 434 1.41 31.54 -8.41
C ALA A 434 1.02 33.03 -8.33
N GLY A 435 -0.25 33.35 -8.59
CA GLY A 435 -0.74 34.74 -8.53
C GLY A 435 -0.74 35.36 -7.13
N ARG A 436 -0.86 34.57 -6.06
CA ARG A 436 -0.75 35.09 -4.68
C ARG A 436 0.69 35.33 -4.22
N TYR A 437 1.64 34.56 -4.74
CA TYR A 437 3.07 34.80 -4.44
C TYR A 437 3.62 36.03 -5.13
N GLU A 438 3.12 36.41 -6.31
CA GLU A 438 3.50 37.65 -6.98
C GLU A 438 2.88 38.91 -6.33
N ALA A 439 1.66 38.80 -5.76
CA ALA A 439 0.98 39.92 -5.11
C ALA A 439 1.53 40.25 -3.71
N SER A 440 2.21 39.30 -3.03
CA SER A 440 2.81 39.54 -1.72
C SER A 440 4.26 40.01 -1.76
N GLY A 441 4.85 40.14 -2.95
CA GLY A 441 6.24 40.53 -3.14
C GLY A 441 6.48 41.98 -3.54
N VAL A 442 5.42 42.82 -3.67
CA VAL A 442 5.57 44.22 -4.05
C VAL A 442 4.76 45.11 -3.08
N GLU A 443 5.19 45.16 -1.85
CA GLU A 443 4.96 46.34 -0.99
C GLU A 443 6.13 46.50 -0.07
N SER A 444 6.88 47.50 -0.41
CA SER A 444 7.60 48.40 0.43
C SER A 444 9.05 48.56 0.02
N VAL A 445 9.33 49.66 -0.13
CA VAL A 445 10.36 50.53 0.37
C VAL A 445 10.38 51.76 -0.51
N ASN A 446 9.61 52.72 -0.10
CA ASN A 446 9.89 54.13 -0.32
C ASN A 446 9.17 54.88 0.80
N GLU A 447 9.90 55.12 1.85
CA GLU A 447 10.09 56.39 2.56
C GLU A 447 10.96 56.16 3.78
#